data_f5103301eb5b7631cb05d63d317f24cf
#
_entry.id   f5103301eb5b7631cb05d63d317f24cf
#
_cell.length_a   1.000
_cell.length_b   1.000
_cell.length_c   1.000
_cell.angle_alpha   90.00
_cell.angle_beta   90.00
_cell.angle_gamma   90.00
#
_symmetry.space_group_name_H-M   'P 1'
#
loop_
_entity.id
_entity.type
_entity.pdbx_description
1 polymer ?
#
loop_
_entity_poly.entity_id
_entity_poly.type
_entity_poly.pdbx_seq_one_letter_code
_entity_poly.pdbx_strand_id
1 'polypeptide(L)'
;IGHLRQRPVVWAVGVGGLFGYHFFYFLALRNAPAVEASLIAYLWPLLIVLFSALLPGERLRWWHVAGAVTGLAGAAVLILAGQDFAQPIQLMPGHFAAMACALLWSGYSILSRRLGDVPTDAVGGFCGLTALLALLAHLVFEDTIWPQDSWQWLAVAGLGLGPVGLAFFCWDHGVKRGHIQALGASSYAAPLLSTLVLILFGFAGLTWAVAAACLLITGGAVLASIDLLRASKR
;
A
#
# COMPACT_ATOMS: atom_id res chain seq x y z
N ILE A 1 -12.49 5.38 -24.34
CA ILE A 1 -11.41 6.27 -24.87
C ILE A 1 -11.57 7.69 -24.30
N GLY A 2 -12.78 8.22 -24.06
CA GLY A 2 -12.99 9.56 -23.49
C GLY A 2 -12.35 9.76 -22.11
N HIS A 3 -12.36 8.75 -21.24
CA HIS A 3 -11.79 8.77 -19.90
C HIS A 3 -10.26 8.87 -19.88
N LEU A 4 -9.59 8.58 -20.99
CA LEU A 4 -8.14 8.73 -21.13
C LEU A 4 -7.70 10.14 -21.54
N ARG A 5 -8.63 11.02 -21.92
CA ARG A 5 -8.32 12.43 -22.25
C ARG A 5 -8.22 13.27 -20.97
N GLN A 6 -7.14 13.05 -20.22
CA GLN A 6 -6.88 13.76 -18.98
C GLN A 6 -5.72 14.76 -19.14
N ARG A 7 -5.69 15.75 -18.24
CA ARG A 7 -4.60 16.75 -18.20
C ARG A 7 -3.26 16.06 -17.90
N PRO A 8 -2.11 16.59 -18.41
CA PRO A 8 -0.79 15.99 -18.16
C PRO A 8 -0.48 15.77 -16.67
N VAL A 9 -0.91 16.67 -15.79
CA VAL A 9 -0.74 16.53 -14.33
C VAL A 9 -1.43 15.28 -13.78
N VAL A 10 -2.58 14.90 -14.32
CA VAL A 10 -3.31 13.68 -13.91
C VAL A 10 -2.51 12.44 -14.28
N TRP A 11 -1.93 12.42 -15.46
CA TRP A 11 -1.03 11.35 -15.91
C TRP A 11 0.24 11.28 -15.05
N ALA A 12 0.85 12.44 -14.76
CA ALA A 12 2.04 12.50 -13.91
C ALA A 12 1.76 11.95 -12.49
N VAL A 13 0.62 12.31 -11.90
CA VAL A 13 0.20 11.80 -10.58
C VAL A 13 -0.13 10.31 -10.64
N GLY A 14 -0.94 9.87 -11.61
CA GLY A 14 -1.37 8.48 -11.72
C GLY A 14 -0.19 7.53 -12.00
N VAL A 15 0.55 7.81 -13.06
CA VAL A 15 1.70 6.95 -13.46
C VAL A 15 2.86 7.10 -12.49
N GLY A 16 3.19 8.33 -12.05
CA GLY A 16 4.24 8.58 -11.07
C GLY A 16 3.97 7.87 -9.74
N GLY A 17 2.71 7.84 -9.30
CA GLY A 17 2.29 7.08 -8.11
C GLY A 17 2.44 5.58 -8.30
N LEU A 18 1.81 5.03 -9.35
CA LEU A 18 1.80 3.58 -9.58
C LEU A 18 3.18 3.03 -9.96
N PHE A 19 3.82 3.59 -10.98
CA PHE A 19 5.15 3.15 -11.41
C PHE A 19 6.21 3.44 -10.34
N GLY A 20 6.24 4.68 -9.82
CA GLY A 20 7.23 5.09 -8.83
C GLY A 20 7.17 4.27 -7.55
N TYR A 21 5.96 3.99 -7.03
CA TYR A 21 5.79 3.12 -5.87
C TYR A 21 6.43 1.74 -6.11
N HIS A 22 6.11 1.05 -7.20
CA HIS A 22 6.63 -0.28 -7.48
C HIS A 22 8.14 -0.27 -7.75
N PHE A 23 8.60 0.70 -8.54
CA PHE A 23 10.03 0.84 -8.85
C PHE A 23 10.86 0.99 -7.57
N PHE A 24 10.48 1.92 -6.69
CA PHE A 24 11.21 2.15 -5.45
C PHE A 24 11.02 1.02 -4.43
N TYR A 25 9.88 0.33 -4.44
CA TYR A 25 9.65 -0.83 -3.58
C TYR A 25 10.59 -1.98 -3.95
N PHE A 26 10.69 -2.33 -5.22
CA PHE A 26 11.62 -3.38 -5.67
C PHE A 26 13.07 -2.97 -5.51
N LEU A 27 13.40 -1.71 -5.76
CA LEU A 27 14.74 -1.17 -5.50
C LEU A 27 15.10 -1.28 -4.00
N ALA A 28 14.15 -1.00 -3.10
CA ALA A 28 14.34 -1.16 -1.66
C ALA A 28 14.65 -2.60 -1.27
N LEU A 29 13.86 -3.56 -1.77
CA LEU A 29 14.04 -4.99 -1.49
C LEU A 29 15.38 -5.56 -2.00
N ARG A 30 15.94 -4.95 -3.04
CA ARG A 30 17.26 -5.34 -3.58
C ARG A 30 18.44 -4.74 -2.81
N ASN A 31 18.22 -3.62 -2.09
CA ASN A 31 19.30 -2.83 -1.50
C ASN A 31 19.18 -2.65 0.02
N ALA A 32 18.30 -3.39 0.67
CA ALA A 32 18.17 -3.49 2.13
C ALA A 32 17.54 -4.83 2.52
N PRO A 33 17.68 -5.28 3.78
CA PRO A 33 16.95 -6.44 4.28
C PRO A 33 15.44 -6.28 4.07
N ALA A 34 14.80 -7.31 3.51
CA ALA A 34 13.38 -7.25 3.09
C ALA A 34 12.43 -6.86 4.24
N VAL A 35 12.74 -7.28 5.47
CA VAL A 35 11.97 -6.95 6.66
C VAL A 35 12.03 -5.46 6.97
N GLU A 36 13.22 -4.87 6.97
CA GLU A 36 13.43 -3.44 7.24
C GLU A 36 12.80 -2.58 6.14
N ALA A 37 13.06 -2.94 4.86
CA ALA A 37 12.47 -2.27 3.71
C ALA A 37 10.93 -2.30 3.74
N SER A 38 10.35 -3.46 4.06
CA SER A 38 8.90 -3.62 4.18
C SER A 38 8.33 -2.77 5.32
N LEU A 39 8.97 -2.75 6.48
CA LEU A 39 8.50 -1.97 7.63
C LEU A 39 8.51 -0.47 7.35
N ILE A 40 9.57 0.03 6.69
CA ILE A 40 9.64 1.43 6.26
C ILE A 40 8.58 1.72 5.19
N ALA A 41 8.44 0.85 4.20
CA ALA A 41 7.40 1.00 3.19
C ALA A 41 6.01 1.07 3.83
N TYR A 42 5.72 0.25 4.85
CA TYR A 42 4.44 0.26 5.59
C TYR A 42 4.18 1.53 6.41
N LEU A 43 5.00 2.55 6.34
CA LEU A 43 4.65 3.89 6.82
C LEU A 43 3.59 4.57 5.94
N TRP A 44 3.37 4.12 4.70
CA TRP A 44 2.45 4.77 3.78
C TRP A 44 1.01 4.93 4.30
N PRO A 45 0.39 3.99 5.06
CA PRO A 45 -0.95 4.20 5.59
C PRO A 45 -0.99 5.31 6.66
N LEU A 46 0.01 5.35 7.54
CA LEU A 46 0.15 6.45 8.52
C LEU A 46 0.35 7.78 7.82
N LEU A 47 1.19 7.84 6.78
CA LEU A 47 1.41 9.05 5.99
C LEU A 47 0.13 9.51 5.27
N ILE A 48 -0.72 8.60 4.76
CA ILE A 48 -2.04 8.97 4.22
C ILE A 48 -2.89 9.66 5.30
N VAL A 49 -2.94 9.09 6.51
CA VAL A 49 -3.69 9.69 7.63
C VAL A 49 -3.15 11.08 7.96
N LEU A 50 -1.83 11.23 8.08
CA LEU A 50 -1.20 12.52 8.38
C LEU A 50 -1.40 13.55 7.25
N PHE A 51 -1.17 13.13 6.00
CA PHE A 51 -1.33 14.01 4.84
C PHE A 51 -2.78 14.35 4.53
N SER A 52 -3.75 13.59 5.06
CA SER A 52 -5.16 13.95 4.94
C SER A 52 -5.47 15.33 5.53
N ALA A 53 -4.67 15.81 6.51
CA ALA A 53 -4.75 17.16 7.05
C ALA A 53 -4.53 18.27 5.98
N LEU A 54 -3.88 17.94 4.87
CA LEU A 54 -3.64 18.86 3.75
C LEU A 54 -4.84 18.95 2.79
N LEU A 55 -5.87 18.12 2.98
CA LEU A 55 -7.04 18.09 2.12
C LEU A 55 -8.09 19.11 2.60
N PRO A 56 -8.71 19.88 1.68
CA PRO A 56 -9.81 20.78 2.01
C PRO A 56 -10.98 20.01 2.63
N GLY A 57 -11.48 20.49 3.76
CA GLY A 57 -12.64 19.90 4.44
C GLY A 57 -12.36 18.69 5.33
N GLU A 58 -11.18 18.10 5.25
CA GLU A 58 -10.79 17.02 6.15
C GLU A 58 -10.28 17.57 7.48
N ARG A 59 -10.64 16.88 8.57
CA ARG A 59 -10.20 17.26 9.93
C ARG A 59 -9.45 16.11 10.54
N LEU A 60 -8.13 16.24 10.66
CA LEU A 60 -7.31 15.29 11.39
C LEU A 60 -7.56 15.43 12.90
N ARG A 61 -7.93 14.32 13.53
CA ARG A 61 -8.16 14.23 14.98
C ARG A 61 -7.16 13.24 15.57
N TRP A 62 -6.91 13.36 16.88
CA TRP A 62 -5.93 12.51 17.57
C TRP A 62 -6.21 11.01 17.42
N TRP A 63 -7.49 10.60 17.39
CA TRP A 63 -7.85 9.18 17.24
C TRP A 63 -7.56 8.63 15.83
N HIS A 64 -7.53 9.45 14.79
CA HIS A 64 -7.07 9.01 13.46
C HIS A 64 -5.60 8.64 13.51
N VAL A 65 -4.77 9.50 14.13
CA VAL A 65 -3.33 9.26 14.28
C VAL A 65 -3.08 8.07 15.23
N ALA A 66 -3.75 8.04 16.38
CA ALA A 66 -3.63 6.94 17.33
C ALA A 66 -4.03 5.60 16.70
N GLY A 67 -5.13 5.58 15.92
CA GLY A 67 -5.56 4.39 15.19
C GLY A 67 -4.54 3.92 14.16
N ALA A 68 -4.00 4.84 13.37
CA ALA A 68 -2.97 4.51 12.38
C ALA A 68 -1.66 4.03 13.03
N VAL A 69 -1.22 4.66 14.13
CA VAL A 69 -0.03 4.20 14.89
C VAL A 69 -0.27 2.82 15.51
N THR A 70 -1.46 2.58 16.06
CA THR A 70 -1.81 1.25 16.60
C THR A 70 -1.82 0.18 15.50
N GLY A 71 -2.36 0.50 14.32
CA GLY A 71 -2.33 -0.38 13.16
C GLY A 71 -0.90 -0.67 12.68
N LEU A 72 -0.05 0.36 12.61
CA LEU A 72 1.37 0.23 12.30
C LEU A 72 2.09 -0.68 13.32
N ALA A 73 1.81 -0.50 14.61
CA ALA A 73 2.37 -1.37 15.65
C ALA A 73 1.97 -2.83 15.45
N GLY A 74 0.71 -3.10 15.09
CA GLY A 74 0.24 -4.45 14.76
C GLY A 74 0.93 -5.04 13.53
N ALA A 75 1.11 -4.26 12.46
CA ALA A 75 1.85 -4.68 11.29
C ALA A 75 3.34 -4.94 11.63
N ALA A 76 3.95 -4.08 12.46
CA ALA A 76 5.32 -4.26 12.92
C ALA A 76 5.49 -5.55 13.74
N VAL A 77 4.58 -5.84 14.68
CA VAL A 77 4.60 -7.10 15.45
C VAL A 77 4.60 -8.31 14.52
N LEU A 78 3.80 -8.27 13.45
CA LEU A 78 3.70 -9.37 12.50
C LEU A 78 4.96 -9.52 11.64
N ILE A 79 5.47 -8.42 11.09
CA ILE A 79 6.64 -8.39 10.21
C ILE A 79 7.92 -8.74 10.97
N LEU A 80 8.03 -8.29 12.22
CA LEU A 80 9.19 -8.51 13.07
C LEU A 80 9.15 -9.85 13.82
N ALA A 81 8.03 -10.58 13.75
CA ALA A 81 7.90 -11.87 14.43
C ALA A 81 8.93 -12.88 13.91
N GLY A 82 9.73 -13.42 14.84
CA GLY A 82 10.76 -14.41 14.52
C GLY A 82 12.06 -13.84 13.95
N GLN A 83 12.21 -12.50 13.91
CA GLN A 83 13.47 -11.87 13.51
C GLN A 83 14.47 -11.83 14.66
N ASP A 84 15.74 -12.02 14.34
CA ASP A 84 16.86 -11.83 15.27
C ASP A 84 17.43 -10.43 15.08
N PHE A 85 17.41 -9.64 16.17
CA PHE A 85 17.92 -8.26 16.20
C PHE A 85 19.33 -8.15 16.75
N ALA A 86 20.12 -9.23 16.71
CA ALA A 86 21.49 -9.24 17.23
C ALA A 86 22.46 -8.32 16.46
N GLN A 87 22.10 -7.94 15.22
CA GLN A 87 22.91 -7.05 14.40
C GLN A 87 22.43 -5.60 14.48
N PRO A 88 23.35 -4.62 14.61
CA PRO A 88 22.96 -3.21 14.55
C PRO A 88 22.41 -2.85 13.17
N ILE A 89 21.34 -2.05 13.13
CA ILE A 89 20.76 -1.54 11.88
C ILE A 89 21.79 -0.64 11.19
N GLN A 90 22.19 -1.01 9.98
CA GLN A 90 23.04 -0.18 9.15
C GLN A 90 22.18 0.53 8.10
N LEU A 91 22.36 1.85 7.99
CA LEU A 91 21.61 2.63 7.01
C LEU A 91 22.10 2.29 5.59
N MET A 92 21.21 1.72 4.76
CA MET A 92 21.48 1.27 3.41
C MET A 92 20.68 2.09 2.39
N PRO A 93 21.10 2.17 1.11
CA PRO A 93 20.34 2.86 0.06
C PRO A 93 18.90 2.37 -0.08
N GLY A 94 18.64 1.09 0.17
CA GLY A 94 17.30 0.51 0.14
C GLY A 94 16.33 1.11 1.15
N HIS A 95 16.79 1.60 2.30
CA HIS A 95 15.94 2.28 3.29
C HIS A 95 15.40 3.61 2.75
N PHE A 96 16.23 4.36 2.01
CA PHE A 96 15.79 5.59 1.34
C PHE A 96 14.79 5.30 0.22
N ALA A 97 15.02 4.21 -0.53
CA ALA A 97 14.07 3.76 -1.55
C ALA A 97 12.74 3.33 -0.93
N ALA A 98 12.73 2.62 0.20
CA ALA A 98 11.51 2.26 0.94
C ALA A 98 10.75 3.50 1.43
N MET A 99 11.45 4.52 1.92
CA MET A 99 10.85 5.79 2.32
C MET A 99 10.26 6.53 1.11
N ALA A 100 10.98 6.58 -0.01
CA ALA A 100 10.47 7.15 -1.26
C ALA A 100 9.20 6.44 -1.73
N CYS A 101 9.17 5.09 -1.66
CA CYS A 101 8.01 4.28 -1.93
C CYS A 101 6.80 4.70 -1.05
N ALA A 102 6.98 4.80 0.26
CA ALA A 102 5.93 5.20 1.19
C ALA A 102 5.40 6.63 0.89
N LEU A 103 6.29 7.58 0.60
CA LEU A 103 5.93 8.95 0.24
C LEU A 103 5.20 9.04 -1.09
N LEU A 104 5.62 8.26 -2.10
CA LEU A 104 4.99 8.26 -3.42
C LEU A 104 3.57 7.71 -3.35
N TRP A 105 3.35 6.60 -2.65
CA TRP A 105 2.01 6.03 -2.53
C TRP A 105 1.06 6.91 -1.71
N SER A 106 1.53 7.44 -0.60
CA SER A 106 0.71 8.36 0.21
C SER A 106 0.44 9.68 -0.53
N GLY A 107 1.45 10.23 -1.22
CA GLY A 107 1.30 11.41 -2.07
C GLY A 107 0.31 11.19 -3.22
N TYR A 108 0.43 10.08 -3.94
CA TYR A 108 -0.53 9.67 -4.97
C TYR A 108 -1.94 9.60 -4.42
N SER A 109 -2.15 8.96 -3.27
CA SER A 109 -3.48 8.80 -2.66
C SER A 109 -4.12 10.16 -2.31
N ILE A 110 -3.36 11.07 -1.73
CA ILE A 110 -3.82 12.43 -1.39
C ILE A 110 -4.09 13.27 -2.64
N LEU A 111 -3.21 13.21 -3.63
CA LEU A 111 -3.38 13.94 -4.88
C LEU A 111 -4.52 13.37 -5.73
N SER A 112 -4.71 12.04 -5.76
CA SER A 112 -5.85 11.40 -6.41
C SER A 112 -7.18 11.87 -5.80
N ARG A 113 -7.27 12.00 -4.46
CA ARG A 113 -8.44 12.57 -3.81
C ARG A 113 -8.68 14.02 -4.19
N ARG A 114 -7.62 14.86 -4.33
CA ARG A 114 -7.74 16.23 -4.83
C ARG A 114 -8.21 16.32 -6.29
N LEU A 115 -7.90 15.29 -7.07
CA LEU A 115 -8.33 15.12 -8.45
C LEU A 115 -9.62 14.30 -8.55
N GLY A 116 -10.54 14.48 -7.60
CA GLY A 116 -11.77 13.69 -7.46
C GLY A 116 -12.69 13.69 -8.67
N ASP A 117 -12.60 14.71 -9.55
CA ASP A 117 -13.34 14.81 -10.81
C ASP A 117 -12.84 13.84 -11.90
N VAL A 118 -11.62 13.30 -11.73
CA VAL A 118 -11.05 12.33 -12.69
C VAL A 118 -11.76 10.99 -12.52
N PRO A 119 -12.36 10.43 -13.58
CA PRO A 119 -13.04 9.13 -13.49
C PRO A 119 -12.08 8.01 -13.07
N THR A 120 -12.55 7.10 -12.23
CA THR A 120 -11.78 5.91 -11.82
C THR A 120 -11.35 5.05 -13.02
N ASP A 121 -12.10 5.07 -14.11
CA ASP A 121 -11.75 4.38 -15.37
C ASP A 121 -10.39 4.83 -15.96
N ALA A 122 -9.93 6.04 -15.63
CA ALA A 122 -8.60 6.52 -16.03
C ALA A 122 -7.45 5.68 -15.43
N VAL A 123 -7.69 4.99 -14.32
CA VAL A 123 -6.73 4.08 -13.69
C VAL A 123 -6.26 3.00 -14.66
N GLY A 124 -7.13 2.50 -15.54
CA GLY A 124 -6.74 1.55 -16.58
C GLY A 124 -5.65 2.09 -17.51
N GLY A 125 -5.73 3.38 -17.86
CA GLY A 125 -4.69 4.06 -18.62
C GLY A 125 -3.39 4.21 -17.84
N PHE A 126 -3.47 4.55 -16.55
CA PHE A 126 -2.30 4.64 -15.67
C PHE A 126 -1.60 3.29 -15.54
N CYS A 127 -2.37 2.20 -15.33
CA CYS A 127 -1.84 0.83 -15.31
C CYS A 127 -1.17 0.47 -16.63
N GLY A 128 -1.79 0.78 -17.78
CA GLY A 128 -1.22 0.50 -19.10
C GLY A 128 0.13 1.20 -19.33
N LEU A 129 0.22 2.50 -19.01
CA LEU A 129 1.48 3.24 -19.16
C LEU A 129 2.52 2.77 -18.11
N THR A 130 2.09 2.45 -16.90
CA THR A 130 2.95 1.86 -15.87
C THR A 130 3.53 0.52 -16.33
N ALA A 131 2.73 -0.34 -16.97
CA ALA A 131 3.19 -1.61 -17.52
C ALA A 131 4.26 -1.43 -18.60
N LEU A 132 4.10 -0.43 -19.50
CA LEU A 132 5.11 -0.09 -20.50
C LEU A 132 6.41 0.39 -19.86
N LEU A 133 6.33 1.28 -18.87
CA LEU A 133 7.52 1.75 -18.14
C LEU A 133 8.19 0.62 -17.35
N ALA A 134 7.40 -0.27 -16.73
CA ALA A 134 7.90 -1.44 -16.02
C ALA A 134 8.61 -2.40 -16.98
N LEU A 135 8.07 -2.62 -18.20
CA LEU A 135 8.71 -3.41 -19.23
C LEU A 135 10.06 -2.80 -19.66
N LEU A 136 10.10 -1.49 -19.87
CA LEU A 136 11.35 -0.79 -20.21
C LEU A 136 12.37 -0.91 -19.07
N ALA A 137 11.96 -0.74 -17.82
CA ALA A 137 12.83 -0.90 -16.67
C ALA A 137 13.35 -2.34 -16.56
N HIS A 138 12.47 -3.33 -16.78
CA HIS A 138 12.86 -4.74 -16.80
C HIS A 138 13.93 -5.04 -17.85
N LEU A 139 13.73 -4.58 -19.08
CA LEU A 139 14.68 -4.81 -20.18
C LEU A 139 16.04 -4.16 -19.94
N VAL A 140 16.12 -3.10 -19.12
CA VAL A 140 17.38 -2.39 -18.82
C VAL A 140 18.08 -2.94 -17.58
N PHE A 141 17.33 -3.37 -16.56
CA PHE A 141 17.88 -3.64 -15.22
C PHE A 141 17.74 -5.09 -14.77
N GLU A 142 17.08 -5.96 -15.55
CA GLU A 142 16.75 -7.31 -15.12
C GLU A 142 16.96 -8.36 -16.20
N ASP A 143 17.36 -9.56 -15.77
CA ASP A 143 17.33 -10.75 -16.63
C ASP A 143 15.94 -11.38 -16.59
N THR A 144 15.43 -11.73 -17.79
CA THR A 144 14.10 -12.33 -17.90
C THR A 144 14.11 -13.79 -17.47
N ILE A 145 13.36 -14.11 -16.42
CA ILE A 145 13.11 -15.49 -15.98
C ILE A 145 11.65 -15.82 -16.31
N TRP A 146 11.45 -16.76 -17.24
CA TRP A 146 10.12 -17.19 -17.65
C TRP A 146 9.50 -18.16 -16.64
N PRO A 147 8.18 -18.06 -16.37
CA PRO A 147 7.46 -19.06 -15.61
C PRO A 147 7.63 -20.46 -16.20
N GLN A 148 7.94 -21.45 -15.36
CA GLN A 148 8.32 -22.80 -15.78
C GLN A 148 7.12 -23.74 -15.95
N ASP A 149 5.98 -23.40 -15.31
CA ASP A 149 4.78 -24.23 -15.32
C ASP A 149 3.50 -23.41 -15.39
N SER A 150 2.37 -24.08 -15.60
CA SER A 150 1.06 -23.44 -15.71
C SER A 150 0.59 -22.76 -14.40
N TRP A 151 1.03 -23.23 -13.24
CA TRP A 151 0.67 -22.63 -11.95
C TRP A 151 1.35 -21.28 -11.76
N GLN A 152 2.62 -21.19 -12.18
CA GLN A 152 3.34 -19.91 -12.15
C GLN A 152 2.70 -18.90 -13.11
N TRP A 153 2.28 -19.32 -14.32
CA TRP A 153 1.54 -18.47 -15.25
C TRP A 153 0.20 -18.02 -14.67
N LEU A 154 -0.53 -18.93 -14.01
CA LEU A 154 -1.78 -18.59 -13.34
C LEU A 154 -1.55 -17.61 -12.19
N ALA A 155 -0.48 -17.77 -11.42
CA ALA A 155 -0.09 -16.85 -10.34
C ALA A 155 0.24 -15.45 -10.89
N VAL A 156 1.00 -15.35 -11.99
CA VAL A 156 1.29 -14.08 -12.67
C VAL A 156 0.01 -13.42 -13.17
N ALA A 157 -0.89 -14.16 -13.82
CA ALA A 157 -2.17 -13.63 -14.27
C ALA A 157 -3.03 -13.17 -13.09
N GLY A 158 -3.11 -13.96 -12.02
CA GLY A 158 -3.85 -13.61 -10.80
C GLY A 158 -3.30 -12.36 -10.11
N LEU A 159 -1.97 -12.23 -10.03
CA LEU A 159 -1.31 -11.03 -9.51
C LEU A 159 -1.63 -9.80 -10.36
N GLY A 160 -1.56 -9.93 -11.68
CA GLY A 160 -1.83 -8.84 -12.62
C GLY A 160 -3.28 -8.38 -12.59
N LEU A 161 -4.25 -9.31 -12.55
CA LEU A 161 -5.67 -8.98 -12.54
C LEU A 161 -6.16 -8.50 -11.16
N GLY A 162 -5.66 -9.08 -10.07
CA GLY A 162 -6.07 -8.78 -8.71
C GLY A 162 -5.29 -7.60 -8.10
N PRO A 163 -4.18 -7.87 -7.39
CA PRO A 163 -3.47 -6.85 -6.61
C PRO A 163 -2.88 -5.70 -7.42
N VAL A 164 -2.42 -5.95 -8.65
CA VAL A 164 -1.80 -4.92 -9.52
C VAL A 164 -2.78 -4.34 -10.54
N GLY A 165 -3.99 -4.91 -10.63
CA GLY A 165 -5.07 -4.46 -11.53
C GLY A 165 -6.26 -3.94 -10.76
N LEU A 166 -7.23 -4.81 -10.49
CA LEU A 166 -8.51 -4.46 -9.88
C LEU A 166 -8.38 -3.68 -8.55
N ALA A 167 -7.39 -4.02 -7.75
CA ALA A 167 -7.16 -3.34 -6.47
C ALA A 167 -6.90 -1.84 -6.63
N PHE A 168 -6.26 -1.39 -7.71
CA PHE A 168 -6.04 0.04 -7.95
C PHE A 168 -7.31 0.80 -8.30
N PHE A 169 -8.25 0.16 -9.00
CA PHE A 169 -9.58 0.75 -9.23
C PHE A 169 -10.35 0.88 -7.93
N CYS A 170 -10.35 -0.17 -7.09
CA CYS A 170 -10.98 -0.14 -5.77
C CYS A 170 -10.34 0.94 -4.88
N TRP A 171 -9.01 1.04 -4.92
CA TRP A 171 -8.26 2.04 -4.15
C TRP A 171 -8.60 3.46 -4.57
N ASP A 172 -8.55 3.75 -5.88
CA ASP A 172 -8.88 5.08 -6.42
C ASP A 172 -10.30 5.50 -6.05
N HIS A 173 -11.26 4.58 -6.21
CA HIS A 173 -12.64 4.83 -5.81
C HIS A 173 -12.77 5.10 -4.31
N GLY A 174 -12.13 4.26 -3.47
CA GLY A 174 -12.15 4.38 -2.02
C GLY A 174 -11.52 5.69 -1.53
N VAL A 175 -10.38 6.06 -2.09
CA VAL A 175 -9.67 7.30 -1.76
C VAL A 175 -10.51 8.53 -2.14
N LYS A 176 -11.14 8.53 -3.31
CA LYS A 176 -11.93 9.67 -3.81
C LYS A 176 -13.25 9.85 -3.08
N ARG A 177 -13.92 8.77 -2.69
CA ARG A 177 -15.30 8.78 -2.17
C ARG A 177 -15.45 8.32 -0.74
N GLY A 178 -14.45 7.61 -0.19
CA GLY A 178 -14.48 7.08 1.16
C GLY A 178 -13.94 8.05 2.22
N HIS A 179 -13.93 7.57 3.46
CA HIS A 179 -13.30 8.26 4.59
C HIS A 179 -11.80 7.92 4.59
N ILE A 180 -10.97 8.87 4.16
CA ILE A 180 -9.56 8.61 3.84
C ILE A 180 -8.72 8.20 5.05
N GLN A 181 -9.01 8.72 6.25
CA GLN A 181 -8.31 8.35 7.47
C GLN A 181 -8.63 6.90 7.88
N ALA A 182 -9.90 6.50 7.79
CA ALA A 182 -10.31 5.13 8.05
C ALA A 182 -9.72 4.15 7.01
N LEU A 183 -9.73 4.54 5.73
CA LEU A 183 -9.13 3.76 4.65
C LEU A 183 -7.62 3.56 4.87
N GLY A 184 -6.90 4.64 5.21
CA GLY A 184 -5.46 4.57 5.52
C GLY A 184 -5.19 3.62 6.68
N ALA A 185 -5.85 3.80 7.82
CA ALA A 185 -5.64 2.95 9.00
C ALA A 185 -6.04 1.48 8.76
N SER A 186 -7.14 1.23 8.03
CA SER A 186 -7.60 -0.12 7.69
C SER A 186 -6.65 -0.86 6.76
N SER A 187 -5.81 -0.14 6.02
CA SER A 187 -4.83 -0.74 5.10
C SER A 187 -3.75 -1.55 5.81
N TYR A 188 -3.54 -1.34 7.11
CA TYR A 188 -2.70 -2.22 7.93
C TYR A 188 -3.26 -3.64 8.07
N ALA A 189 -4.51 -3.89 7.68
CA ALA A 189 -5.05 -5.24 7.58
C ALA A 189 -4.39 -6.08 6.47
N ALA A 190 -3.74 -5.47 5.47
CA ALA A 190 -3.17 -6.21 4.34
C ALA A 190 -2.14 -7.30 4.76
N PRO A 191 -1.10 -7.02 5.58
CA PRO A 191 -0.17 -8.06 6.02
C PRO A 191 -0.85 -9.11 6.90
N LEU A 192 -1.83 -8.71 7.72
CA LEU A 192 -2.59 -9.65 8.52
C LEU A 192 -3.41 -10.61 7.65
N LEU A 193 -4.16 -10.08 6.68
CA LEU A 193 -4.96 -10.89 5.75
C LEU A 193 -4.08 -11.82 4.93
N SER A 194 -2.92 -11.35 4.47
CA SER A 194 -1.94 -12.20 3.78
C SER A 194 -1.47 -13.36 4.67
N THR A 195 -1.14 -13.08 5.93
CA THR A 195 -0.72 -14.12 6.88
C THR A 195 -1.85 -15.10 7.17
N LEU A 196 -3.09 -14.63 7.34
CA LEU A 196 -4.26 -15.52 7.56
C LEU A 196 -4.51 -16.44 6.36
N VAL A 197 -4.33 -15.93 5.12
CA VAL A 197 -4.40 -16.76 3.92
C VAL A 197 -3.31 -17.84 3.95
N LEU A 198 -2.06 -17.49 4.29
CA LEU A 198 -0.97 -18.48 4.41
C LEU A 198 -1.27 -19.54 5.47
N ILE A 199 -1.87 -19.17 6.60
CA ILE A 199 -2.29 -20.10 7.65
C ILE A 199 -3.40 -21.04 7.11
N LEU A 200 -4.39 -20.49 6.42
CA LEU A 200 -5.50 -21.26 5.86
C LEU A 200 -5.03 -22.34 4.87
N PHE A 201 -3.99 -22.02 4.08
CA PHE A 201 -3.38 -22.96 3.13
C PHE A 201 -2.26 -23.82 3.74
N GLY A 202 -2.03 -23.75 5.06
CA GLY A 202 -1.05 -24.59 5.76
C GLY A 202 0.42 -24.17 5.58
N PHE A 203 0.68 -22.98 5.01
CA PHE A 203 2.05 -22.46 4.83
C PHE A 203 2.58 -21.71 6.06
N ALA A 204 1.73 -21.38 7.02
CA ALA A 204 2.11 -20.72 8.27
C ALA A 204 1.29 -21.24 9.45
N GLY A 205 1.82 -21.10 10.67
CA GLY A 205 1.14 -21.46 11.91
C GLY A 205 0.46 -20.27 12.58
N LEU A 206 -0.57 -20.53 13.37
CA LEU A 206 -1.17 -19.52 14.24
C LEU A 206 -0.21 -19.27 15.43
N THR A 207 0.30 -18.04 15.53
CA THR A 207 1.22 -17.62 16.58
C THR A 207 0.61 -16.52 17.44
N TRP A 208 1.21 -16.24 18.61
CA TRP A 208 0.83 -15.13 19.45
C TRP A 208 0.96 -13.77 18.70
N ALA A 209 1.96 -13.66 17.82
CA ALA A 209 2.18 -12.45 17.01
C ALA A 209 1.00 -12.19 16.06
N VAL A 210 0.44 -13.23 15.44
CA VAL A 210 -0.78 -13.13 14.62
C VAL A 210 -1.96 -12.67 15.46
N ALA A 211 -2.16 -13.22 16.66
CA ALA A 211 -3.24 -12.83 17.56
C ALA A 211 -3.09 -11.36 18.03
N ALA A 212 -1.89 -10.95 18.44
CA ALA A 212 -1.59 -9.58 18.84
C ALA A 212 -1.78 -8.60 17.67
N ALA A 213 -1.29 -8.93 16.47
CA ALA A 213 -1.49 -8.12 15.27
C ALA A 213 -2.98 -7.97 14.92
N CYS A 214 -3.76 -9.04 15.04
CA CYS A 214 -5.20 -9.01 14.81
C CYS A 214 -5.88 -7.99 15.74
N LEU A 215 -5.59 -8.01 17.03
CA LEU A 215 -6.15 -7.08 18.01
C LEU A 215 -5.72 -5.64 17.75
N LEU A 216 -4.43 -5.40 17.50
CA LEU A 216 -3.88 -4.07 17.27
C LEU A 216 -4.41 -3.46 15.96
N ILE A 217 -4.41 -4.22 14.86
CA ILE A 217 -4.86 -3.72 13.56
C ILE A 217 -6.36 -3.46 13.57
N THR A 218 -7.17 -4.39 14.11
CA THR A 218 -8.62 -4.21 14.20
C THR A 218 -8.96 -3.06 15.15
N GLY A 219 -8.33 -3.01 16.31
CA GLY A 219 -8.51 -1.92 17.28
C GLY A 219 -8.09 -0.57 16.70
N GLY A 220 -6.98 -0.52 15.97
CA GLY A 220 -6.51 0.67 15.26
C GLY A 220 -7.48 1.15 14.18
N ALA A 221 -8.02 0.24 13.37
CA ALA A 221 -9.01 0.57 12.34
C ALA A 221 -10.33 1.09 12.96
N VAL A 222 -10.81 0.47 14.04
CA VAL A 222 -12.01 0.94 14.79
C VAL A 222 -11.75 2.32 15.36
N LEU A 223 -10.61 2.55 15.99
CA LEU A 223 -10.22 3.84 16.55
C LEU A 223 -10.18 4.94 15.49
N ALA A 224 -9.55 4.67 14.33
CA ALA A 224 -9.50 5.61 13.21
C ALA A 224 -10.87 5.88 12.58
N SER A 225 -11.84 4.99 12.77
CA SER A 225 -13.19 5.07 12.19
C SER A 225 -14.24 5.65 13.16
N ILE A 226 -13.86 6.20 14.30
CA ILE A 226 -14.79 6.71 15.34
C ILE A 226 -15.79 7.72 14.77
N ASP A 227 -15.35 8.59 13.85
CA ASP A 227 -16.24 9.60 13.26
C ASP A 227 -17.36 8.96 12.42
N LEU A 228 -17.05 7.91 11.67
CA LEU A 228 -18.04 7.12 10.90
C LEU A 228 -19.05 6.44 11.84
N LEU A 229 -18.55 5.83 12.92
CA LEU A 229 -19.40 5.15 13.90
C LEU A 229 -20.32 6.14 14.66
N ARG A 230 -19.88 7.37 14.88
CA ARG A 230 -20.68 8.43 15.48
C ARG A 230 -21.71 9.01 14.51
N ALA A 231 -21.36 9.12 13.22
CA ALA A 231 -22.29 9.61 12.20
C ALA A 231 -23.43 8.63 11.92
N SER A 232 -23.18 7.32 11.99
CA SER A 232 -24.20 6.25 11.80
C SER A 232 -25.23 6.16 12.93
N LYS A 233 -24.98 6.82 14.08
CA LYS A 233 -25.91 6.81 15.25
C LYS A 233 -26.80 8.04 15.31
N ARG A 234 -26.70 8.96 14.35
CA ARG A 234 -27.55 10.15 14.19
C ARG A 234 -28.49 10.00 12.99
#